data_fe2e280e38f316d85ab46e49fd01fc39
#
_entry.id   fe2e280e38f316d85ab46e49fd01fc39
#
_cell.length_a   1.000
_cell.length_b   1.000
_cell.length_c   1.000
_cell.angle_alpha   90.00
_cell.angle_beta   90.00
_cell.angle_gamma   90.00
#
_symmetry.space_group_name_H-M   'P 1'
#
loop_
_entity.id
_entity.type
_entity.pdbx_description
1 polymer ?
#
loop_
_entity_poly.entity_id
_entity_poly.type
_entity_poly.pdbx_seq_one_letter_code
_entity_poly.pdbx_strand_id
1 'polypeptide(L)'
;MSIEKIKKSPAGLAEEILHDTTSGNVILDPCQHVVEHLVAGEFPPGSRIPPVRELAADAGVNPNTMQRALQELESRGLLQAQRTAGRTVTADDTALQALRRRRAGTLAAEFLDQMQALGLTEAEIETLLRETAQQAPKKE
;
A
#
# COMPACT_ATOMS: atom_id res chain seq x y z
N MET A 1 -0.74 23.53 -11.62
CA MET A 1 -0.91 23.05 -11.20
C MET A 1 -1.31 22.63 -10.84
N SER A 2 -1.17 22.97 -10.75
CA SER A 2 -1.58 22.45 -10.21
C SER A 2 -2.21 21.93 -9.92
N ILE A 3 -2.33 22.04 -9.87
CA ILE A 3 -2.81 21.45 -9.64
C ILE A 3 -3.25 20.96 -10.27
N GLU A 4 -3.13 21.15 -10.83
CA GLU A 4 -3.40 20.64 -11.27
C GLU A 4 -3.08 19.99 -11.69
N LYS A 5 -2.63 19.89 -11.86
CA LYS A 5 -2.32 19.20 -11.94
C LYS A 5 -2.22 18.54 -11.45
N ILE A 6 -2.27 18.60 -11.27
CA ILE A 6 -2.37 17.94 -10.67
C ILE A 6 -2.52 17.28 -11.03
N LYS A 7 -2.22 17.28 -11.53
CA LYS A 7 -2.42 16.77 -11.73
C LYS A 7 -2.37 16.05 -12.01
N LYS A 8 -2.10 15.73 -12.26
CA LYS A 8 -2.15 14.94 -12.33
C LYS A 8 -1.53 14.29 -12.35
N SER A 9 -0.97 14.25 -12.09
CA SER A 9 -0.53 13.57 -11.99
C SER A 9 -0.51 12.58 -12.31
N PRO A 10 -0.18 12.21 -12.52
CA PRO A 10 -0.50 11.17 -12.99
C PRO A 10 -0.97 10.40 -12.34
N ALA A 11 -0.97 10.35 -11.88
CA ALA A 11 -1.67 9.71 -11.32
C ALA A 11 -2.43 10.57 -10.94
N GLY A 12 -2.28 11.13 -11.28
CA GLY A 12 -2.96 11.80 -10.98
C GLY A 12 -3.87 12.06 -11.58
N LEU A 13 -4.09 12.04 -12.34
CA LEU A 13 -5.03 12.14 -12.70
C LEU A 13 -5.77 11.37 -12.63
N ALA A 14 -5.42 10.91 -12.85
CA ALA A 14 -6.27 10.19 -12.58
C ALA A 14 -6.56 10.34 -11.32
N GLU A 15 -6.22 10.83 -11.00
CA GLU A 15 -6.53 10.96 -10.07
C GLU A 15 -7.18 11.85 -9.85
N GLU A 16 -7.38 12.41 -10.34
CA GLU A 16 -8.09 13.10 -10.07
C GLU A 16 -9.19 12.68 -10.27
N ILE A 17 -9.39 12.23 -10.79
CA ILE A 17 -10.42 11.81 -10.92
C ILE A 17 -10.81 10.99 -10.18
N LEU A 18 -10.44 10.55 -9.89
CA LEU A 18 -10.75 9.76 -9.13
C LEU A 18 -10.74 10.16 -8.05
N HIS A 19 -10.48 10.69 -7.72
CA HIS A 19 -10.39 10.91 -6.77
C HIS A 19 -11.16 11.28 -6.11
N ASP A 20 -11.60 11.63 -6.33
CA ASP A 20 -12.28 11.92 -5.68
C ASP A 20 -12.61 11.26 -4.99
N THR A 21 -12.41 10.95 -4.76
CA THR A 21 -12.68 10.32 -4.12
C THR A 21 -12.82 10.35 -3.15
N THR A 22 -12.90 10.64 -2.98
CA THR A 22 -12.99 10.80 -2.04
C THR A 22 -13.12 10.03 -1.28
N SER A 23 -13.11 10.24 -0.69
CA SER A 23 -13.22 9.71 0.31
C SER A 23 -13.14 8.32 0.42
N GLY A 24 -12.19 7.74 0.57
CA GLY A 24 -12.06 6.39 0.89
C GLY A 24 -12.64 5.44 -0.11
N ASN A 25 -13.05 5.98 -1.18
CA ASN A 25 -13.64 5.09 -2.17
C ASN A 25 -12.71 4.77 -3.30
N VAL A 26 -11.44 4.86 -3.03
CA VAL A 26 -10.46 4.41 -4.00
C VAL A 26 -10.59 2.89 -4.11
N ILE A 27 -10.81 2.42 -5.31
CA ILE A 27 -10.92 0.99 -5.55
C ILE A 27 -9.54 0.47 -5.90
N LEU A 28 -8.99 -0.32 -5.01
CA LEU A 28 -7.71 -0.98 -5.26
C LEU A 28 -7.97 -2.28 -5.99
N ASP A 29 -7.04 -2.68 -6.86
CA ASP A 29 -7.18 -4.01 -7.40
C ASP A 29 -6.94 -5.01 -6.25
N PRO A 30 -7.48 -6.22 -6.38
CA PRO A 30 -7.42 -7.19 -5.27
C PRO A 30 -6.02 -7.51 -4.79
N CYS A 31 -5.05 -7.60 -5.71
CA CYS A 31 -3.66 -7.83 -5.31
C CYS A 31 -3.17 -6.70 -4.43
N GLN A 32 -3.42 -5.48 -4.85
CA GLN A 32 -2.96 -4.31 -4.11
C GLN A 32 -3.63 -4.25 -2.74
N HIS A 33 -4.89 -4.63 -2.68
CA HIS A 33 -5.62 -4.65 -1.42
C HIS A 33 -4.91 -5.55 -0.39
N VAL A 34 -4.54 -6.76 -0.82
CA VAL A 34 -3.87 -7.69 0.07
C VAL A 34 -2.46 -7.21 0.40
N VAL A 35 -1.76 -6.67 -0.61
CA VAL A 35 -0.41 -6.17 -0.40
C VAL A 35 -0.38 -5.07 0.67
N GLU A 36 -1.39 -4.19 0.67
CA GLU A 36 -1.44 -3.13 1.68
C GLU A 36 -1.51 -3.71 3.09
N HIS A 37 -2.28 -4.78 3.27
CA HIS A 37 -2.34 -5.43 4.57
C HIS A 37 -1.01 -6.08 4.94
N LEU A 38 -0.34 -6.66 3.94
CA LEU A 38 0.95 -7.31 4.18
C LEU A 38 2.01 -6.29 4.60
N VAL A 39 2.11 -5.17 3.87
CA VAL A 39 3.13 -4.18 4.21
C VAL A 39 2.80 -3.44 5.50
N ALA A 40 1.53 -3.37 5.87
CA ALA A 40 1.13 -2.78 7.15
C ALA A 40 1.43 -3.70 8.33
N GLY A 41 1.79 -4.95 8.06
CA GLY A 41 2.10 -5.89 9.13
C GLY A 41 0.89 -6.54 9.76
N GLU A 42 -0.27 -6.40 9.16
CA GLU A 42 -1.49 -6.99 9.70
C GLU A 42 -1.48 -8.51 9.58
N PHE A 43 -0.78 -9.01 8.58
CA PHE A 43 -0.58 -10.45 8.42
C PHE A 43 0.91 -10.71 8.51
N PRO A 44 1.43 -11.02 9.69
CA PRO A 44 2.88 -11.18 9.85
C PRO A 44 3.43 -12.38 9.11
N PRO A 45 4.73 -12.40 8.85
CA PRO A 45 5.35 -13.55 8.18
C PRO A 45 5.01 -14.85 8.91
N GLY A 46 4.68 -15.86 8.14
CA GLY A 46 4.34 -17.17 8.67
C GLY A 46 2.92 -17.31 9.14
N SER A 47 2.17 -16.22 9.24
CA SER A 47 0.81 -16.29 9.73
C SER A 47 -0.15 -16.65 8.61
N ARG A 48 -1.30 -17.11 9.00
CA ARG A 48 -2.36 -17.47 8.09
C ARG A 48 -3.16 -16.24 7.71
N ILE A 49 -3.51 -16.12 6.44
CA ILE A 49 -4.35 -15.01 6.02
C ILE A 49 -5.81 -15.48 6.05
N PRO A 50 -6.74 -14.52 6.06
CA PRO A 50 -8.17 -14.89 6.07
C PRO A 50 -8.56 -15.66 4.81
N PRO A 51 -9.67 -16.39 4.87
CA PRO A 51 -10.16 -17.14 3.68
C PRO A 51 -10.50 -16.21 2.52
N VAL A 52 -10.48 -16.78 1.32
CA VAL A 52 -10.76 -16.04 0.10
C VAL A 52 -12.05 -15.24 0.19
N ARG A 53 -13.11 -15.85 0.71
CA ARG A 53 -14.40 -15.17 0.79
C ARG A 53 -14.35 -13.92 1.65
N GLU A 54 -13.65 -14.03 2.75
CA GLU A 54 -13.52 -12.92 3.67
C GLU A 54 -12.73 -11.78 3.05
N LEU A 55 -11.61 -12.13 2.40
CA LEU A 55 -10.80 -11.13 1.73
C LEU A 55 -11.56 -10.48 0.57
N ALA A 56 -12.31 -11.27 -0.16
CA ALA A 56 -13.10 -10.75 -1.28
C ALA A 56 -14.17 -9.78 -0.79
N ALA A 57 -14.85 -10.15 0.29
CA ALA A 57 -15.87 -9.27 0.86
C ALA A 57 -15.26 -7.95 1.33
N ASP A 58 -14.09 -8.05 1.97
CA ASP A 58 -13.39 -6.87 2.46
C ASP A 58 -12.97 -5.96 1.32
N ALA A 59 -12.53 -6.55 0.22
CA ALA A 59 -12.08 -5.77 -0.94
C ALA A 59 -13.21 -5.36 -1.87
N GLY A 60 -14.40 -5.90 -1.66
CA GLY A 60 -15.53 -5.58 -2.51
C GLY A 60 -15.45 -6.21 -3.88
N VAL A 61 -14.86 -7.39 -3.99
CA VAL A 61 -14.73 -8.07 -5.27
C VAL A 61 -15.29 -9.48 -5.18
N ASN A 62 -15.47 -10.08 -6.34
CA ASN A 62 -15.94 -11.44 -6.48
C ASN A 62 -14.89 -12.41 -5.93
N PRO A 63 -15.28 -13.48 -5.24
CA PRO A 63 -14.30 -14.45 -4.73
C PRO A 63 -13.38 -15.04 -5.80
N ASN A 64 -13.87 -15.26 -7.01
CA ASN A 64 -12.99 -15.76 -8.07
C ASN A 64 -11.92 -14.76 -8.42
N THR A 65 -12.27 -13.49 -8.42
CA THR A 65 -11.30 -12.42 -8.68
C THR A 65 -10.25 -12.37 -7.57
N MET A 66 -10.68 -12.49 -6.32
CA MET A 66 -9.74 -12.53 -5.21
C MET A 66 -8.86 -13.77 -5.29
N GLN A 67 -9.44 -14.91 -5.67
CA GLN A 67 -8.66 -16.14 -5.81
C GLN A 67 -7.50 -15.97 -6.78
N ARG A 68 -7.77 -15.31 -7.93
CA ARG A 68 -6.72 -15.06 -8.90
C ARG A 68 -5.64 -14.15 -8.33
N ALA A 69 -6.07 -13.12 -7.58
CA ALA A 69 -5.12 -12.21 -6.96
C ALA A 69 -4.20 -12.94 -6.00
N LEU A 70 -4.77 -13.83 -5.19
CA LEU A 70 -3.97 -14.58 -4.24
C LEU A 70 -3.00 -15.53 -4.94
N GLN A 71 -3.43 -16.12 -6.06
CA GLN A 71 -2.52 -16.95 -6.85
C GLN A 71 -1.36 -16.12 -7.41
N GLU A 72 -1.64 -14.91 -7.81
CA GLU A 72 -0.61 -14.01 -8.29
C GLU A 72 0.39 -13.72 -7.17
N LEU A 73 -0.09 -13.48 -5.96
CA LEU A 73 0.80 -13.22 -4.84
C LEU A 73 1.60 -14.46 -4.46
N GLU A 74 1.04 -15.64 -4.65
CA GLU A 74 1.81 -16.87 -4.47
C GLU A 74 2.96 -16.93 -5.46
N SER A 75 2.69 -16.59 -6.71
CA SER A 75 3.73 -16.66 -7.73
C SER A 75 4.81 -15.62 -7.50
N ARG A 76 4.49 -14.55 -6.80
CA ARG A 76 5.49 -13.54 -6.44
C ARG A 76 6.26 -13.90 -5.18
N GLY A 77 5.91 -14.99 -4.54
CA GLY A 77 6.61 -15.43 -3.34
C GLY A 77 6.16 -14.77 -2.06
N LEU A 78 5.02 -14.08 -2.08
CA LEU A 78 4.53 -13.40 -0.89
C LEU A 78 3.63 -14.28 -0.05
N LEU A 79 2.96 -15.22 -0.68
CA LEU A 79 2.07 -16.16 0.00
C LEU A 79 2.45 -17.58 -0.35
N GLN A 80 2.11 -18.50 0.52
CA GLN A 80 2.31 -19.92 0.29
C GLN A 80 1.00 -20.65 0.54
N ALA A 81 0.64 -21.56 -0.36
CA ALA A 81 -0.50 -22.39 -0.17
C ALA A 81 -0.10 -23.54 0.77
N GLN A 82 -0.93 -23.79 1.77
CA GLN A 82 -0.72 -24.89 2.68
C GLN A 82 -1.80 -25.92 2.46
N ARG A 83 -1.41 -27.17 2.52
CA ARG A 83 -2.33 -28.24 2.21
C ARG A 83 -3.57 -28.20 3.09
N THR A 84 -3.40 -27.98 4.39
CA THR A 84 -4.51 -28.04 5.33
C THR A 84 -4.81 -26.72 6.00
N ALA A 85 -3.97 -25.71 5.82
CA ALA A 85 -4.08 -24.47 6.56
C ALA A 85 -4.45 -23.27 5.70
N GLY A 86 -4.85 -23.51 4.45
CA GLY A 86 -5.13 -22.40 3.54
C GLY A 86 -3.84 -21.73 3.12
N ARG A 87 -3.85 -20.40 3.09
CA ARG A 87 -2.67 -19.67 2.66
C ARG A 87 -2.02 -18.98 3.85
N THR A 88 -0.70 -18.96 3.83
CA THR A 88 0.08 -18.26 4.85
C THR A 88 1.01 -17.25 4.20
N VAL A 89 1.41 -16.26 4.98
CA VAL A 89 2.41 -15.30 4.52
C VAL A 89 3.76 -16.01 4.54
N THR A 90 4.56 -15.78 3.49
CA THR A 90 5.85 -16.42 3.40
C THR A 90 6.71 -16.06 4.60
N ALA A 91 7.42 -17.04 5.15
CA ALA A 91 8.28 -16.82 6.30
C ALA A 91 9.53 -16.04 5.93
N ASP A 92 10.00 -16.22 4.70
CA ASP A 92 11.12 -15.44 4.18
C ASP A 92 10.57 -14.10 3.74
N ASP A 93 10.86 -13.06 4.49
CA ASP A 93 10.24 -11.77 4.24
C ASP A 93 11.01 -10.89 3.27
N THR A 94 11.96 -11.45 2.53
CA THR A 94 12.74 -10.67 1.57
C THR A 94 11.86 -9.95 0.56
N ALA A 95 10.89 -10.67 -0.03
CA ALA A 95 9.99 -10.07 -1.01
C ALA A 95 9.12 -9.00 -0.37
N LEU A 96 8.68 -9.24 0.84
CA LEU A 96 7.85 -8.27 1.54
C LEU A 96 8.63 -7.01 1.90
N GLN A 97 9.89 -7.18 2.32
CA GLN A 97 10.75 -6.04 2.58
C GLN A 97 10.96 -5.19 1.34
N ALA A 98 11.16 -5.85 0.19
CA ALA A 98 11.32 -5.13 -1.06
C ALA A 98 10.07 -4.33 -1.41
N LEU A 99 8.91 -4.92 -1.21
CA LEU A 99 7.65 -4.24 -1.46
C LEU A 99 7.47 -3.05 -0.53
N ARG A 100 7.76 -3.25 0.75
CA ARG A 100 7.63 -2.19 1.74
C ARG A 100 8.53 -1.02 1.38
N ARG A 101 9.75 -1.33 0.99
CA ARG A 101 10.71 -0.31 0.62
C ARG A 101 10.26 0.46 -0.62
N ARG A 102 9.74 -0.25 -1.60
CA ARG A 102 9.22 0.40 -2.81
C ARG A 102 8.04 1.29 -2.49
N ARG A 103 7.12 0.81 -1.66
CA ARG A 103 5.97 1.59 -1.26
C ARG A 103 6.39 2.85 -0.52
N ALA A 104 7.34 2.69 0.40
CA ALA A 104 7.87 3.83 1.15
C ALA A 104 8.50 4.85 0.23
N GLY A 105 9.23 4.38 -0.78
CA GLY A 105 9.85 5.28 -1.75
C GLY A 105 8.83 6.09 -2.52
N THR A 106 7.75 5.44 -2.92
CA THR A 106 6.67 6.13 -3.64
C THR A 106 6.04 7.20 -2.77
N LEU A 107 5.76 6.86 -1.52
CA LEU A 107 5.19 7.84 -0.59
C LEU A 107 6.13 9.01 -0.35
N ALA A 108 7.42 8.71 -0.22
CA ALA A 108 8.40 9.76 0.00
C ALA A 108 8.47 10.72 -1.20
N ALA A 109 8.42 10.16 -2.41
CA ALA A 109 8.47 10.98 -3.60
C ALA A 109 7.25 11.89 -3.70
N GLU A 110 6.08 11.34 -3.41
CA GLU A 110 4.84 12.13 -3.41
C GLU A 110 4.90 13.23 -2.38
N PHE A 111 5.39 12.89 -1.21
CA PHE A 111 5.52 13.85 -0.13
C PHE A 111 6.45 14.99 -0.53
N LEU A 112 7.60 14.65 -1.10
CA LEU A 112 8.55 15.68 -1.53
C LEU A 112 7.96 16.59 -2.58
N ASP A 113 7.25 16.02 -3.54
CA ASP A 113 6.59 16.84 -4.57
C ASP A 113 5.64 17.83 -3.95
N GLN A 114 4.86 17.40 -2.99
CA GLN A 114 3.89 18.28 -2.35
C GLN A 114 4.57 19.36 -1.53
N MET A 115 5.63 19.01 -0.83
CA MET A 115 6.35 19.98 -0.03
C MET A 115 7.05 21.02 -0.90
N GLN A 116 7.62 20.56 -2.00
CA GLN A 116 8.30 21.48 -2.92
C GLN A 116 7.30 22.42 -3.59
N ALA A 117 6.09 21.93 -3.84
CA ALA A 117 5.02 22.75 -4.39
C ALA A 117 4.63 23.88 -3.44
N LEU A 118 4.85 23.68 -2.14
CA LEU A 118 4.61 24.72 -1.14
C LEU A 118 5.76 25.72 -1.04
N GLY A 119 6.82 25.48 -1.79
CA GLY A 119 7.95 26.39 -1.81
C GLY A 119 9.02 26.11 -0.76
N LEU A 120 8.94 24.94 -0.12
CA LEU A 120 9.94 24.62 0.90
C LEU A 120 11.23 24.12 0.27
N THR A 121 12.35 24.52 0.85
CA THR A 121 13.65 24.03 0.42
C THR A 121 13.89 22.65 1.02
N GLU A 122 14.89 21.97 0.47
CA GLU A 122 15.27 20.66 0.98
C GLU A 122 15.60 20.68 2.46
N ALA A 123 16.34 21.71 2.87
CA ALA A 123 16.72 21.85 4.27
C ALA A 123 15.51 22.05 5.17
N GLU A 124 14.54 22.83 4.70
CA GLU A 124 13.33 23.06 5.46
C GLU A 124 12.52 21.78 5.61
N ILE A 125 12.47 20.99 4.53
CA ILE A 125 11.75 19.73 4.55
C ILE A 125 12.39 18.77 5.54
N GLU A 126 13.72 18.68 5.53
CA GLU A 126 14.41 17.80 6.47
C GLU A 126 14.17 18.19 7.91
N THR A 127 14.21 19.49 8.19
CA THR A 127 13.95 19.97 9.53
C THR A 127 12.53 19.64 9.98
N LEU A 128 11.58 19.88 9.10
CA LEU A 128 10.18 19.61 9.39
C LEU A 128 9.95 18.13 9.65
N LEU A 129 10.57 17.26 8.84
CA LEU A 129 10.43 15.82 9.03
C LEU A 129 10.97 15.41 10.40
N ARG A 130 12.13 15.94 10.76
CA ARG A 130 12.73 15.60 12.05
C ARG A 130 11.83 16.01 13.20
N GLU A 131 11.30 17.23 13.12
CA GLU A 131 10.41 17.73 14.16
C GLU A 131 9.13 16.93 14.26
N THR A 132 8.56 16.59 13.09
CA THR A 132 7.33 15.82 13.06
C THR A 132 7.53 14.43 13.64
N ALA A 133 8.65 13.81 13.30
CA ALA A 133 8.95 12.47 13.81
C ALA A 133 9.08 12.46 15.31
N GLN A 134 9.65 13.54 15.89
CA GLN A 134 9.81 13.63 17.33
C GLN A 134 8.48 13.81 18.05
N GLN A 135 7.51 14.43 17.38
CA GLN A 135 6.21 14.69 17.98
C GLN A 135 5.23 13.53 17.78
N ALA A 136 5.52 12.66 16.85
CA ALA A 136 4.60 11.57 16.55
C ALA A 136 4.56 10.58 17.69
N PRO A 137 3.37 10.03 18.00
CA PRO A 137 3.30 9.00 19.03
C PRO A 137 4.05 7.76 18.58
N LYS A 138 4.75 7.15 19.50
CA LYS A 138 5.48 5.94 19.20
C LYS A 138 4.54 4.76 19.16
N LYS A 139 4.77 3.90 18.18
CA LYS A 139 4.01 2.65 18.10
C LYS A 139 4.79 1.56 18.80
N GLU A 140 4.06 0.78 19.54
CA GLU A 140 4.68 -0.30 20.30
C GLU A 140 4.39 -1.65 19.71
#